data_9fe1ec13cac396b3ef5cf09b36b01daa
#
_entry.id   9fe1ec13cac396b3ef5cf09b36b01daa
#
_cell.length_a   1.000
_cell.length_b   1.000
_cell.length_c   1.000
_cell.angle_alpha   90.00
_cell.angle_beta   90.00
_cell.angle_gamma   90.00
#
_symmetry.space_group_name_H-M   'P 1'
#
loop_
_entity.id
_entity.type
_entity.pdbx_description
1 polymer ?
#
loop_
_entity_poly.entity_id
_entity_poly.type
_entity_poly.pdbx_seq_one_letter_code
_entity_poly.pdbx_strand_id
1 'polypeptide(L)'
;MEIPYSISDRMARRMADRESILSPRATRNADYLRRSGHRAEDPVIRPPFSRDADRIVHSKAYSRYIDKTQVFYLVENDHITHRVLHVQLASRIARTIGRALGLNEDLIEAVALGHDIGHVPYGHLGEEILDDLCTEHGIGRFLHNVQSVRFLDTVEDHDLTLQVLDGILCHNGEAHDRSLTAEGEADWESFAEKLRRIEGGGDALPLTTEGCAVRIADSVSYLGRDLQDALEVAVIGEDDLAEFPENCMALFDITGRGKKDFAEINRRVLDVLIKDIVTMSYDADAIAFSAEASACVAAFKEFNMHHIYKNPRLLRNREKIRFMFRHLFDRTLEDIEEEREASPVYEDLIDAPWASPGYIAAAAPAELARDFIAGMTDRYFERVFRQSVLPERVRSRYRPGGALQDDPGRP
;
A
#
# COMPACT_ATOMS: atom_id res chain seq x y z
N MET A 1 -28.71 -4.17 -19.90
CA MET A 1 -30.00 -4.71 -19.40
C MET A 1 -30.55 -3.65 -18.46
N GLU A 2 -31.67 -3.01 -18.80
CA GLU A 2 -32.30 -2.00 -17.96
C GLU A 2 -33.01 -2.66 -16.79
N ILE A 3 -32.82 -2.12 -15.60
CA ILE A 3 -33.50 -2.58 -14.38
C ILE A 3 -34.92 -2.03 -14.40
N PRO A 4 -35.97 -2.87 -14.16
CA PRO A 4 -37.34 -2.39 -14.06
C PRO A 4 -37.47 -1.26 -13.04
N TYR A 5 -38.18 -0.20 -13.36
CA TYR A 5 -38.37 1.00 -12.53
C TYR A 5 -38.78 0.67 -11.08
N SER A 6 -39.72 -0.28 -10.90
CA SER A 6 -40.18 -0.71 -9.57
C SER A 6 -39.09 -1.40 -8.71
N ILE A 7 -38.06 -1.96 -9.34
CA ILE A 7 -36.89 -2.54 -8.65
C ILE A 7 -35.93 -1.43 -8.31
N SER A 8 -35.63 -0.54 -9.25
CA SER A 8 -34.75 0.62 -9.06
C SER A 8 -35.20 1.49 -7.90
N ASP A 9 -36.49 1.83 -7.82
CA ASP A 9 -37.05 2.60 -6.69
C ASP A 9 -36.89 1.90 -5.34
N ARG A 10 -37.11 0.59 -5.27
CA ARG A 10 -36.93 -0.16 -4.02
C ARG A 10 -35.47 -0.23 -3.60
N MET A 11 -34.56 -0.32 -4.57
CA MET A 11 -33.12 -0.29 -4.32
C MET A 11 -32.69 1.09 -3.82
N ALA A 12 -33.15 2.16 -4.47
CA ALA A 12 -32.86 3.53 -4.07
C ALA A 12 -33.29 3.80 -2.62
N ARG A 13 -34.52 3.38 -2.24
CA ARG A 13 -34.99 3.49 -0.84
C ARG A 13 -34.09 2.73 0.11
N ARG A 14 -33.72 1.48 -0.21
CA ARG A 14 -32.84 0.66 0.63
C ARG A 14 -31.45 1.29 0.80
N MET A 15 -30.91 1.92 -0.24
CA MET A 15 -29.65 2.64 -0.14
C MET A 15 -29.80 3.93 0.68
N ALA A 16 -30.89 4.68 0.51
CA ALA A 16 -31.19 5.84 1.35
C ALA A 16 -31.35 5.46 2.84
N ASP A 17 -32.01 4.36 3.13
CA ASP A 17 -32.12 3.82 4.50
C ASP A 17 -30.73 3.51 5.10
N ARG A 18 -29.83 2.88 4.33
CA ARG A 18 -28.45 2.63 4.76
C ARG A 18 -27.66 3.92 5.00
N GLU A 19 -27.78 4.90 4.10
CA GLU A 19 -27.17 6.22 4.27
C GLU A 19 -27.71 6.96 5.51
N SER A 20 -29.00 6.81 5.83
CA SER A 20 -29.64 7.52 6.93
C SER A 20 -29.13 7.07 8.33
N ILE A 21 -28.61 5.85 8.44
CA ILE A 21 -28.06 5.32 9.70
C ILE A 21 -26.57 5.59 9.89
N LEU A 22 -25.90 6.16 8.89
CA LEU A 22 -24.50 6.55 9.02
C LEU A 22 -24.34 7.69 10.03
N SER A 23 -23.21 7.70 10.72
CA SER A 23 -22.83 8.81 11.62
C SER A 23 -22.86 10.16 10.88
N PRO A 24 -23.17 11.26 11.57
CA PRO A 24 -23.02 12.62 11.00
C PRO A 24 -21.59 12.90 10.50
N ARG A 25 -20.58 12.21 11.00
CA ARG A 25 -19.18 12.34 10.60
C ARG A 25 -18.81 11.53 9.36
N ALA A 26 -19.69 10.63 8.92
CA ALA A 26 -19.43 9.78 7.78
C ALA A 26 -19.55 10.53 6.47
N THR A 27 -18.64 10.28 5.55
CA THR A 27 -18.72 10.78 4.19
C THR A 27 -19.85 10.11 3.43
N ARG A 28 -20.80 10.91 2.91
CA ARG A 28 -21.94 10.39 2.15
C ARG A 28 -21.55 10.05 0.72
N ASN A 29 -22.23 9.06 0.15
CA ASN A 29 -22.04 8.75 -1.27
C ASN A 29 -22.45 9.90 -2.20
N ALA A 30 -23.25 10.86 -1.75
CA ALA A 30 -23.62 12.03 -2.52
C ALA A 30 -22.53 13.11 -2.59
N ASP A 31 -21.56 13.10 -1.65
CA ASP A 31 -20.55 14.15 -1.46
C ASP A 31 -19.24 13.84 -2.19
N TYR A 32 -19.21 12.79 -3.02
CA TYR A 32 -17.99 12.42 -3.74
C TYR A 32 -17.60 13.48 -4.78
N LEU A 33 -16.30 13.67 -4.95
CA LEU A 33 -15.74 14.59 -5.94
C LEU A 33 -14.81 13.81 -6.90
N ARG A 34 -15.06 13.93 -8.22
CA ARG A 34 -14.18 13.41 -9.28
C ARG A 34 -13.61 14.55 -10.10
N ARG A 35 -12.37 14.40 -10.55
CA ARG A 35 -11.69 15.40 -11.39
C ARG A 35 -12.42 15.59 -12.73
N SER A 36 -12.90 14.50 -13.32
CA SER A 36 -13.66 14.55 -14.58
C SER A 36 -15.04 15.22 -14.46
N GLY A 37 -15.55 15.42 -13.25
CA GLY A 37 -16.93 15.86 -13.00
C GLY A 37 -18.00 14.83 -13.38
N HIS A 38 -17.61 13.64 -13.87
CA HIS A 38 -18.54 12.58 -14.22
C HIS A 38 -19.30 12.07 -13.00
N ARG A 39 -20.64 12.09 -13.11
CA ARG A 39 -21.53 11.43 -12.16
C ARG A 39 -21.87 10.03 -12.66
N ALA A 40 -21.88 9.08 -11.74
CA ALA A 40 -22.16 7.67 -12.06
C ALA A 40 -23.56 7.53 -12.70
N GLU A 41 -23.66 6.78 -13.79
CA GLU A 41 -24.93 6.50 -14.49
C GLU A 41 -25.95 5.76 -13.61
N ASP A 42 -25.48 4.90 -12.71
CA ASP A 42 -26.31 4.17 -11.74
C ASP A 42 -25.65 4.14 -10.35
N PRO A 43 -25.78 5.24 -9.57
CA PRO A 43 -25.18 5.32 -8.24
C PRO A 43 -25.90 4.43 -7.21
N VAL A 44 -27.09 3.93 -7.53
CA VAL A 44 -27.90 3.11 -6.61
C VAL A 44 -27.34 1.71 -6.46
N ILE A 45 -26.89 1.08 -7.56
CA ILE A 45 -26.38 -0.28 -7.53
C ILE A 45 -24.90 -0.33 -7.16
N ARG A 46 -24.13 0.60 -7.70
CA ARG A 46 -22.69 0.72 -7.48
C ARG A 46 -22.36 2.12 -7.01
N PRO A 47 -22.39 2.37 -5.70
CA PRO A 47 -22.01 3.68 -5.13
C PRO A 47 -20.60 4.11 -5.57
N PRO A 48 -20.31 5.43 -5.57
CA PRO A 48 -19.06 5.95 -6.10
C PRO A 48 -17.81 5.35 -5.46
N PHE A 49 -17.79 5.20 -4.13
CA PHE A 49 -16.64 4.63 -3.41
C PHE A 49 -16.50 3.13 -3.63
N SER A 50 -17.61 2.39 -3.75
CA SER A 50 -17.57 0.97 -4.14
C SER A 50 -17.01 0.77 -5.56
N ARG A 51 -17.34 1.70 -6.51
CA ARG A 51 -16.73 1.70 -7.85
C ARG A 51 -15.23 1.98 -7.80
N ASP A 52 -14.79 2.83 -6.89
CA ASP A 52 -13.37 3.13 -6.72
C ASP A 52 -12.61 1.93 -6.15
N ALA A 53 -13.19 1.21 -5.19
CA ALA A 53 -12.63 -0.06 -4.72
C ALA A 53 -12.50 -1.08 -5.88
N ASP A 54 -13.53 -1.21 -6.72
CA ASP A 54 -13.46 -2.08 -7.92
C ASP A 54 -12.34 -1.65 -8.87
N ARG A 55 -12.21 -0.33 -9.17
CA ARG A 55 -11.15 0.19 -10.06
C ARG A 55 -9.77 -0.10 -9.51
N ILE A 56 -9.57 0.09 -8.20
CA ILE A 56 -8.30 -0.21 -7.52
C ILE A 56 -7.96 -1.69 -7.64
N VAL A 57 -8.89 -2.59 -7.32
CA VAL A 57 -8.65 -4.05 -7.37
C VAL A 57 -8.34 -4.53 -8.79
N HIS A 58 -8.91 -3.87 -9.83
CA HIS A 58 -8.66 -4.21 -11.23
C HIS A 58 -7.43 -3.49 -11.83
N SER A 59 -6.77 -2.60 -11.09
CA SER A 59 -5.55 -1.92 -11.54
C SER A 59 -4.38 -2.89 -11.71
N LYS A 60 -3.45 -2.54 -12.58
CA LYS A 60 -2.18 -3.28 -12.71
C LYS A 60 -1.34 -3.15 -11.45
N ALA A 61 -1.34 -1.97 -10.85
CA ALA A 61 -0.62 -1.71 -9.62
C ALA A 61 -1.09 -2.62 -8.47
N TYR A 62 -2.40 -2.85 -8.32
CA TYR A 62 -2.93 -3.76 -7.31
C TYR A 62 -2.51 -5.21 -7.55
N SER A 63 -2.52 -5.68 -8.79
CA SER A 63 -2.14 -7.06 -9.11
C SER A 63 -0.70 -7.42 -8.70
N ARG A 64 0.17 -6.41 -8.56
CA ARG A 64 1.58 -6.57 -8.17
C ARG A 64 1.79 -6.82 -6.68
N TYR A 65 0.79 -6.56 -5.84
CA TYR A 65 0.86 -6.85 -4.40
C TYR A 65 1.16 -8.31 -4.08
N ILE A 66 0.79 -9.23 -4.97
CA ILE A 66 0.89 -10.67 -4.75
C ILE A 66 2.33 -11.14 -4.53
N ASP A 67 3.28 -10.48 -5.19
CA ASP A 67 4.71 -10.82 -5.16
C ASP A 67 5.58 -9.65 -4.63
N LYS A 68 4.99 -8.76 -3.80
CA LYS A 68 5.74 -7.76 -3.00
C LYS A 68 5.78 -8.22 -1.55
N THR A 69 6.97 -8.32 -0.99
CA THR A 69 7.13 -8.64 0.43
C THR A 69 6.71 -7.47 1.32
N GLN A 70 6.20 -7.77 2.52
CA GLN A 70 5.88 -6.75 3.52
C GLN A 70 7.16 -6.26 4.22
N VAL A 71 7.86 -7.15 4.91
CA VAL A 71 9.06 -6.84 5.70
C VAL A 71 10.22 -7.78 5.36
N PHE A 72 9.95 -9.08 5.21
CA PHE A 72 10.97 -10.13 5.12
C PHE A 72 11.24 -10.51 3.67
N TYR A 73 12.07 -9.71 2.98
CA TYR A 73 12.52 -10.00 1.63
C TYR A 73 13.66 -11.04 1.61
N LEU A 74 13.81 -11.73 0.48
CA LEU A 74 14.81 -12.77 0.26
C LEU A 74 14.74 -13.94 1.28
N VAL A 75 13.55 -14.23 1.78
CA VAL A 75 13.29 -15.36 2.66
C VAL A 75 12.46 -16.40 1.90
N GLU A 76 12.94 -17.65 1.86
CA GLU A 76 12.23 -18.77 1.24
C GLU A 76 11.25 -19.39 2.25
N ASN A 77 10.11 -18.76 2.46
CA ASN A 77 9.03 -19.27 3.30
C ASN A 77 7.67 -18.79 2.78
N ASP A 78 6.83 -19.72 2.35
CA ASP A 78 5.52 -19.44 1.74
C ASP A 78 4.47 -18.94 2.74
N HIS A 79 4.76 -18.95 4.04
CA HIS A 79 3.84 -18.51 5.10
C HIS A 79 4.05 -17.07 5.55
N ILE A 80 5.06 -16.37 5.01
CA ILE A 80 5.33 -14.97 5.35
C ILE A 80 4.30 -14.05 4.72
N THR A 81 4.00 -12.96 5.41
CA THR A 81 3.05 -11.97 4.95
C THR A 81 3.55 -11.26 3.70
N HIS A 82 2.82 -11.43 2.62
CA HIS A 82 2.93 -10.61 1.42
C HIS A 82 2.06 -9.36 1.56
N ARG A 83 2.39 -8.30 0.82
CA ARG A 83 1.69 -7.02 0.88
C ARG A 83 0.20 -7.14 0.57
N VAL A 84 -0.20 -8.03 -0.33
CA VAL A 84 -1.62 -8.31 -0.60
C VAL A 84 -2.39 -8.74 0.66
N LEU A 85 -1.78 -9.54 1.55
CA LEU A 85 -2.42 -9.95 2.79
C LEU A 85 -2.51 -8.80 3.80
N HIS A 86 -1.46 -7.97 3.90
CA HIS A 86 -1.46 -6.79 4.75
C HIS A 86 -2.61 -5.83 4.39
N VAL A 87 -2.75 -5.42 3.12
CA VAL A 87 -3.85 -4.52 2.71
C VAL A 87 -5.23 -5.10 3.01
N GLN A 88 -5.42 -6.42 2.84
CA GLN A 88 -6.68 -7.09 3.20
C GLN A 88 -6.93 -7.06 4.70
N LEU A 89 -5.91 -7.26 5.53
CA LEU A 89 -6.02 -7.17 7.00
C LEU A 89 -6.33 -5.74 7.44
N ALA A 90 -5.60 -4.75 6.93
CA ALA A 90 -5.87 -3.33 7.20
C ALA A 90 -7.31 -2.95 6.82
N SER A 91 -7.79 -3.35 5.64
CA SER A 91 -9.17 -3.15 5.20
C SER A 91 -10.17 -3.80 6.17
N ARG A 92 -9.92 -5.04 6.62
CA ARG A 92 -10.80 -5.74 7.58
C ARG A 92 -10.89 -5.03 8.92
N ILE A 93 -9.76 -4.55 9.43
CA ILE A 93 -9.68 -3.81 10.70
C ILE A 93 -10.40 -2.47 10.57
N ALA A 94 -10.04 -1.68 9.55
CA ALA A 94 -10.64 -0.36 9.31
C ALA A 94 -12.16 -0.44 9.12
N ARG A 95 -12.66 -1.41 8.36
CA ARG A 95 -14.10 -1.64 8.18
C ARG A 95 -14.78 -2.12 9.45
N THR A 96 -14.10 -2.87 10.33
CA THR A 96 -14.66 -3.27 11.63
C THR A 96 -14.84 -2.05 12.52
N ILE A 97 -13.84 -1.16 12.57
CA ILE A 97 -13.91 0.13 13.28
C ILE A 97 -15.01 1.00 12.66
N GLY A 98 -14.99 1.17 11.34
CA GLY A 98 -15.95 2.01 10.60
C GLY A 98 -17.39 1.57 10.79
N ARG A 99 -17.66 0.26 10.74
CA ARG A 99 -19.00 -0.31 10.99
C ARG A 99 -19.49 0.00 12.40
N ALA A 100 -18.62 -0.16 13.41
CA ALA A 100 -18.96 0.13 14.80
C ALA A 100 -19.23 1.62 15.03
N LEU A 101 -18.55 2.51 14.29
CA LEU A 101 -18.70 3.97 14.39
C LEU A 101 -19.72 4.56 13.40
N GLY A 102 -20.36 3.72 12.57
CA GLY A 102 -21.32 4.17 11.57
C GLY A 102 -20.70 4.96 10.41
N LEU A 103 -19.44 4.69 10.03
CA LEU A 103 -18.74 5.31 8.91
C LEU A 103 -19.06 4.62 7.58
N ASN A 104 -18.66 5.24 6.47
CA ASN A 104 -18.84 4.70 5.13
C ASN A 104 -17.83 3.59 4.84
N GLU A 105 -18.27 2.32 4.96
CA GLU A 105 -17.40 1.15 4.75
C GLU A 105 -16.87 1.05 3.31
N ASP A 106 -17.59 1.54 2.30
CA ASP A 106 -17.13 1.49 0.90
C ASP A 106 -15.95 2.43 0.68
N LEU A 107 -15.97 3.63 1.29
CA LEU A 107 -14.84 4.56 1.26
C LEU A 107 -13.63 3.99 2.03
N ILE A 108 -13.85 3.44 3.21
CA ILE A 108 -12.80 2.76 3.98
C ILE A 108 -12.14 1.65 3.17
N GLU A 109 -12.93 0.82 2.50
CA GLU A 109 -12.41 -0.29 1.68
C GLU A 109 -11.56 0.24 0.53
N ALA A 110 -12.04 1.23 -0.22
CA ALA A 110 -11.32 1.81 -1.34
C ALA A 110 -9.97 2.40 -0.91
N VAL A 111 -9.94 3.20 0.17
CA VAL A 111 -8.71 3.76 0.72
C VAL A 111 -7.75 2.65 1.17
N ALA A 112 -8.24 1.69 1.95
CA ALA A 112 -7.41 0.62 2.48
C ALA A 112 -6.84 -0.31 1.40
N LEU A 113 -7.56 -0.56 0.30
CA LEU A 113 -7.04 -1.36 -0.81
C LEU A 113 -5.96 -0.64 -1.61
N GLY A 114 -6.03 0.69 -1.68
CA GLY A 114 -5.12 1.50 -2.48
C GLY A 114 -3.88 2.05 -1.76
N HIS A 115 -3.87 2.06 -0.41
CA HIS A 115 -2.91 2.85 0.35
C HIS A 115 -1.44 2.50 0.06
N ASP A 116 -1.11 1.23 -0.06
CA ASP A 116 0.26 0.68 -0.18
C ASP A 116 0.70 0.38 -1.62
N ILE A 117 -0.13 0.68 -2.65
CA ILE A 117 0.13 0.36 -4.07
C ILE A 117 1.49 0.87 -4.55
N GLY A 118 1.93 2.02 -4.02
CA GLY A 118 3.15 2.70 -4.40
C GLY A 118 4.44 2.09 -3.85
N HIS A 119 4.38 1.12 -2.96
CA HIS A 119 5.60 0.48 -2.46
C HIS A 119 6.42 -0.19 -3.57
N VAL A 120 7.73 -0.10 -3.43
CA VAL A 120 8.73 -0.65 -4.35
C VAL A 120 9.13 -2.08 -3.96
N PRO A 121 9.88 -2.80 -4.79
CA PRO A 121 10.53 -4.05 -4.38
C PRO A 121 11.37 -3.85 -3.11
N TYR A 122 11.42 -4.86 -2.24
CA TYR A 122 12.13 -4.85 -0.95
C TYR A 122 11.63 -3.84 0.08
N GLY A 123 10.39 -3.37 -0.04
CA GLY A 123 9.71 -2.53 0.94
C GLY A 123 10.45 -1.24 1.27
N HIS A 124 10.59 -0.92 2.57
CA HIS A 124 11.22 0.34 3.03
C HIS A 124 12.69 0.50 2.61
N LEU A 125 13.45 -0.60 2.51
CA LEU A 125 14.83 -0.52 2.03
C LEU A 125 14.87 -0.10 0.56
N GLY A 126 13.99 -0.64 -0.26
CA GLY A 126 13.85 -0.24 -1.67
C GLY A 126 13.40 1.21 -1.81
N GLU A 127 12.47 1.64 -0.96
CA GLU A 127 11.96 3.01 -0.90
C GLU A 127 13.09 4.01 -0.58
N GLU A 128 13.88 3.75 0.46
CA GLU A 128 15.04 4.58 0.82
C GLU A 128 16.03 4.71 -0.35
N ILE A 129 16.32 3.58 -1.02
CA ILE A 129 17.28 3.58 -2.13
C ILE A 129 16.72 4.33 -3.35
N LEU A 130 15.44 4.16 -3.65
CA LEU A 130 14.80 4.85 -4.78
C LEU A 130 14.62 6.35 -4.49
N ASP A 131 14.38 6.75 -3.22
CA ASP A 131 14.37 8.17 -2.81
C ASP A 131 15.74 8.83 -3.05
N ASP A 132 16.83 8.15 -2.67
CA ASP A 132 18.19 8.61 -2.97
C ASP A 132 18.39 8.84 -4.49
N LEU A 133 17.99 7.88 -5.32
CA LEU A 133 18.11 7.95 -6.78
C LEU A 133 17.24 9.06 -7.39
N CYS A 134 16.00 9.20 -6.94
CA CYS A 134 15.11 10.28 -7.39
C CYS A 134 15.70 11.66 -7.07
N THR A 135 16.28 11.81 -5.87
CA THR A 135 16.96 13.05 -5.46
C THR A 135 18.18 13.32 -6.31
N GLU A 136 19.02 12.32 -6.57
CA GLU A 136 20.22 12.44 -7.45
C GLU A 136 19.86 12.87 -8.87
N HIS A 137 18.73 12.39 -9.41
CA HIS A 137 18.28 12.75 -10.76
C HIS A 137 17.36 13.97 -10.81
N GLY A 138 17.13 14.65 -9.67
CA GLY A 138 16.39 15.92 -9.61
C GLY A 138 14.88 15.79 -9.86
N ILE A 139 14.30 14.58 -9.69
CA ILE A 139 12.87 14.32 -9.87
C ILE A 139 12.07 14.34 -8.55
N GLY A 140 12.62 14.96 -7.51
CA GLY A 140 11.98 15.09 -6.21
C GLY A 140 12.27 13.91 -5.29
N ARG A 141 11.42 13.74 -4.29
CA ARG A 141 11.49 12.63 -3.35
C ARG A 141 10.63 11.45 -3.81
N PHE A 142 11.01 10.26 -3.36
CA PHE A 142 10.17 9.08 -3.49
C PHE A 142 9.52 8.74 -2.14
N LEU A 143 8.19 8.71 -2.12
CA LEU A 143 7.38 8.34 -0.97
C LEU A 143 6.29 7.38 -1.44
N HIS A 144 6.12 6.23 -0.79
CA HIS A 144 5.18 5.21 -1.26
C HIS A 144 3.72 5.69 -1.31
N ASN A 145 3.28 6.54 -0.37
CA ASN A 145 1.93 7.10 -0.36
C ASN A 145 1.68 8.07 -1.54
N VAL A 146 2.67 8.91 -1.88
CA VAL A 146 2.65 9.75 -3.08
C VAL A 146 2.63 8.88 -4.34
N GLN A 147 3.48 7.85 -4.37
CA GLN A 147 3.53 6.91 -5.49
C GLN A 147 2.24 6.09 -5.63
N SER A 148 1.53 5.79 -4.53
CA SER A 148 0.22 5.14 -4.57
C SER A 148 -0.80 6.00 -5.32
N VAL A 149 -0.88 7.29 -4.98
CA VAL A 149 -1.71 8.26 -5.70
C VAL A 149 -1.27 8.37 -7.16
N ARG A 150 0.04 8.48 -7.41
CA ARG A 150 0.60 8.61 -8.75
C ARG A 150 0.24 7.44 -9.65
N PHE A 151 0.33 6.19 -9.17
CA PHE A 151 -0.07 5.02 -9.96
C PHE A 151 -1.55 5.07 -10.33
N LEU A 152 -2.42 5.40 -9.39
CA LEU A 152 -3.86 5.33 -9.60
C LEU A 152 -4.43 6.54 -10.37
N ASP A 153 -3.93 7.75 -10.11
CA ASP A 153 -4.46 9.00 -10.68
C ASP A 153 -3.73 9.44 -11.96
N THR A 154 -2.44 9.15 -12.08
CA THR A 154 -1.61 9.66 -13.16
C THR A 154 -1.19 8.57 -14.15
N VAL A 155 -0.59 7.48 -13.67
CA VAL A 155 -0.03 6.43 -14.53
C VAL A 155 -1.11 5.58 -15.16
N GLU A 156 -2.11 5.15 -14.38
CA GLU A 156 -3.24 4.32 -14.85
C GLU A 156 -4.53 5.14 -15.11
N ASP A 157 -4.61 6.40 -14.66
CA ASP A 157 -5.70 7.37 -14.90
C ASP A 157 -7.10 6.81 -14.61
N HIS A 158 -7.30 6.32 -13.37
CA HIS A 158 -8.55 5.65 -12.98
C HIS A 158 -9.70 6.59 -12.64
N ASP A 159 -9.50 7.92 -12.65
CA ASP A 159 -10.51 8.93 -12.25
C ASP A 159 -11.17 8.58 -10.91
N LEU A 160 -10.34 8.35 -9.87
CA LEU A 160 -10.81 8.08 -8.53
C LEU A 160 -11.37 9.33 -7.86
N THR A 161 -12.17 9.14 -6.81
CA THR A 161 -12.69 10.27 -6.04
C THR A 161 -11.59 10.93 -5.21
N LEU A 162 -11.73 12.23 -4.98
CA LEU A 162 -10.84 13.02 -4.12
C LEU A 162 -10.68 12.38 -2.74
N GLN A 163 -11.77 11.94 -2.14
CA GLN A 163 -11.79 11.35 -0.81
C GLN A 163 -10.96 10.06 -0.72
N VAL A 164 -10.99 9.25 -1.78
CA VAL A 164 -10.17 8.03 -1.86
C VAL A 164 -8.70 8.38 -2.05
N LEU A 165 -8.37 9.29 -2.98
CA LEU A 165 -6.99 9.71 -3.23
C LEU A 165 -6.37 10.42 -2.01
N ASP A 166 -7.14 11.27 -1.32
CA ASP A 166 -6.69 11.93 -0.09
C ASP A 166 -6.43 10.91 1.04
N GLY A 167 -7.35 9.97 1.24
CA GLY A 167 -7.16 8.91 2.22
C GLY A 167 -5.93 8.06 1.94
N ILE A 168 -5.65 7.73 0.67
CA ILE A 168 -4.44 7.04 0.22
C ILE A 168 -3.20 7.90 0.46
N LEU A 169 -3.23 9.19 0.13
CA LEU A 169 -2.11 10.10 0.31
C LEU A 169 -1.74 10.28 1.79
N CYS A 170 -2.75 10.37 2.66
CA CYS A 170 -2.58 10.71 4.08
C CYS A 170 -2.54 9.51 5.03
N HIS A 171 -2.41 8.27 4.50
CA HIS A 171 -2.48 7.07 5.34
C HIS A 171 -1.27 6.86 6.26
N ASN A 172 -0.17 7.60 6.10
CA ASN A 172 1.12 7.41 6.78
C ASN A 172 0.98 6.88 8.23
N GLY A 173 0.79 5.55 8.36
CA GLY A 173 0.62 4.84 9.62
C GLY A 173 1.92 4.60 10.39
N GLU A 174 3.08 4.94 9.80
CA GLU A 174 4.38 4.80 10.44
C GLU A 174 4.54 5.80 11.60
N ALA A 175 4.05 7.03 11.42
CA ALA A 175 3.94 7.98 12.52
C ALA A 175 2.89 7.50 13.52
N HIS A 176 3.18 7.63 14.82
CA HIS A 176 2.22 7.28 15.86
C HIS A 176 1.43 8.51 16.27
N ASP A 177 0.13 8.49 15.95
CA ASP A 177 -0.83 9.48 16.42
C ASP A 177 -1.77 8.84 17.45
N ARG A 178 -1.92 9.50 18.60
CA ARG A 178 -2.91 9.05 19.60
C ARG A 178 -4.34 9.32 19.13
N SER A 179 -4.55 10.40 18.39
CA SER A 179 -5.86 10.85 17.96
C SER A 179 -5.76 11.57 16.62
N LEU A 180 -6.64 11.24 15.71
CA LEU A 180 -6.75 11.84 14.38
C LEU A 180 -8.14 12.44 14.18
N THR A 181 -8.17 13.74 13.87
CA THR A 181 -9.37 14.46 13.47
C THR A 181 -9.29 14.75 11.98
N ALA A 182 -10.36 14.43 11.24
CA ALA A 182 -10.44 14.73 9.83
C ALA A 182 -10.38 16.24 9.56
N GLU A 183 -9.71 16.65 8.48
CA GLU A 183 -9.61 18.09 8.13
C GLU A 183 -10.95 18.68 7.67
N GLY A 184 -11.88 17.84 7.17
CA GLY A 184 -13.21 18.27 6.77
C GLY A 184 -13.31 18.60 5.28
N GLU A 185 -13.87 19.76 4.93
CA GLU A 185 -14.09 20.14 3.53
C GLU A 185 -12.77 20.43 2.80
N ALA A 186 -12.63 19.87 1.60
CA ALA A 186 -11.52 20.12 0.69
C ALA A 186 -11.96 20.04 -0.76
N ASP A 187 -11.14 20.59 -1.63
CA ASP A 187 -11.25 20.55 -3.07
C ASP A 187 -9.95 20.05 -3.71
N TRP A 188 -9.89 20.03 -5.03
CA TRP A 188 -8.70 19.59 -5.76
C TRP A 188 -7.51 20.54 -5.59
N GLU A 189 -7.71 21.81 -5.24
CA GLU A 189 -6.61 22.75 -4.98
C GLU A 189 -5.95 22.45 -3.65
N SER A 190 -6.73 22.27 -2.58
CA SER A 190 -6.23 21.87 -1.26
C SER A 190 -5.55 20.49 -1.28
N PHE A 191 -6.07 19.54 -2.08
CA PHE A 191 -5.40 18.26 -2.30
C PHE A 191 -4.03 18.43 -2.96
N ALA A 192 -3.92 19.26 -4.00
CA ALA A 192 -2.63 19.54 -4.63
C ALA A 192 -1.64 20.24 -3.68
N GLU A 193 -2.12 21.07 -2.75
CA GLU A 193 -1.29 21.65 -1.69
C GLU A 193 -0.81 20.61 -0.68
N LYS A 194 -1.67 19.68 -0.26
CA LYS A 194 -1.30 18.55 0.59
C LYS A 194 -0.22 17.70 -0.07
N LEU A 195 -0.41 17.35 -1.33
CA LEU A 195 0.55 16.56 -2.10
C LEU A 195 1.93 17.25 -2.10
N ARG A 196 2.01 18.53 -2.44
CA ARG A 196 3.26 19.31 -2.42
C ARG A 196 3.89 19.38 -1.02
N ARG A 197 3.07 19.49 0.04
CA ARG A 197 3.54 19.50 1.44
C ARG A 197 4.18 18.17 1.82
N ILE A 198 3.56 17.05 1.44
CA ILE A 198 4.08 15.69 1.71
C ILE A 198 5.35 15.44 0.90
N GLU A 199 5.38 15.78 -0.38
CA GLU A 199 6.58 15.71 -1.23
C GLU A 199 7.74 16.53 -0.64
N GLY A 200 7.45 17.64 0.03
CA GLY A 200 8.42 18.45 0.76
C GLY A 200 8.87 17.87 2.12
N GLY A 201 8.39 16.66 2.48
CA GLY A 201 8.72 15.99 3.75
C GLY A 201 7.84 16.40 4.95
N GLY A 202 6.75 17.13 4.70
CA GLY A 202 5.72 17.40 5.71
C GLY A 202 4.75 16.24 5.88
N ASP A 203 3.83 16.37 6.84
CA ASP A 203 2.71 15.44 7.04
C ASP A 203 1.37 16.15 6.78
N ALA A 204 0.32 15.38 6.53
CA ALA A 204 -1.03 15.86 6.34
C ALA A 204 -2.04 14.92 7.01
N LEU A 205 -3.13 15.48 7.52
CA LEU A 205 -4.23 14.70 8.05
C LEU A 205 -5.19 14.31 6.92
N PRO A 206 -5.87 13.15 7.04
CA PRO A 206 -6.91 12.77 6.11
C PRO A 206 -8.08 13.76 6.10
N LEU A 207 -8.65 13.97 4.92
CA LEU A 207 -9.83 14.78 4.71
C LEU A 207 -11.06 14.22 5.45
N THR A 208 -11.17 12.88 5.54
CA THR A 208 -12.36 12.18 6.01
C THR A 208 -12.09 11.38 7.28
N THR A 209 -13.13 11.16 8.08
CA THR A 209 -13.05 10.27 9.25
C THR A 209 -12.72 8.83 8.84
N GLU A 210 -13.16 8.42 7.67
CA GLU A 210 -12.82 7.13 7.05
C GLU A 210 -11.31 7.01 6.78
N GLY A 211 -10.69 8.05 6.24
CA GLY A 211 -9.25 8.11 6.05
C GLY A 211 -8.47 8.03 7.36
N CYS A 212 -8.95 8.73 8.42
CA CYS A 212 -8.39 8.61 9.77
C CYS A 212 -8.49 7.17 10.32
N ALA A 213 -9.62 6.50 10.08
CA ALA A 213 -9.82 5.11 10.50
C ALA A 213 -8.87 4.15 9.78
N VAL A 214 -8.60 4.37 8.48
CA VAL A 214 -7.62 3.57 7.72
C VAL A 214 -6.20 3.80 8.22
N ARG A 215 -5.77 5.05 8.44
CA ARG A 215 -4.43 5.39 8.95
C ARG A 215 -4.15 4.72 10.31
N ILE A 216 -5.12 4.70 11.22
CA ILE A 216 -4.98 4.00 12.50
C ILE A 216 -5.01 2.48 12.32
N ALA A 217 -5.90 1.97 11.47
CA ALA A 217 -6.03 0.54 11.23
C ALA A 217 -4.78 -0.06 10.56
N ASP A 218 -4.15 0.68 9.67
CA ASP A 218 -2.88 0.30 9.07
C ASP A 218 -1.84 0.05 10.16
N SER A 219 -1.61 1.02 11.07
CA SER A 219 -0.71 0.85 12.21
C SER A 219 -1.01 -0.40 13.05
N VAL A 220 -2.28 -0.69 13.33
CA VAL A 220 -2.69 -1.85 14.12
C VAL A 220 -2.45 -3.16 13.38
N SER A 221 -2.58 -3.15 12.05
CA SER A 221 -2.57 -4.37 11.22
C SER A 221 -1.22 -5.07 11.19
N TYR A 222 -0.10 -4.32 11.25
CA TYR A 222 1.23 -4.90 11.14
C TYR A 222 1.92 -5.17 12.49
N LEU A 223 1.54 -4.48 13.60
CA LEU A 223 2.25 -4.59 14.88
C LEU A 223 2.50 -6.02 15.35
N GLY A 224 1.43 -6.78 15.54
CA GLY A 224 1.53 -8.15 16.01
C GLY A 224 1.90 -9.13 14.89
N ARG A 225 1.55 -8.81 13.65
CA ARG A 225 1.83 -9.66 12.51
C ARG A 225 3.33 -9.71 12.18
N ASP A 226 3.98 -8.56 12.14
CA ASP A 226 5.42 -8.48 11.87
C ASP A 226 6.23 -9.18 12.96
N LEU A 227 5.80 -9.08 14.22
CA LEU A 227 6.41 -9.82 15.32
C LEU A 227 6.26 -11.35 15.16
N GLN A 228 5.07 -11.83 14.76
CA GLN A 228 4.86 -13.26 14.47
C GLN A 228 5.75 -13.73 13.32
N ASP A 229 5.77 -12.99 12.22
CA ASP A 229 6.59 -13.34 11.05
C ASP A 229 8.09 -13.30 11.40
N ALA A 230 8.55 -12.33 12.21
CA ALA A 230 9.93 -12.25 12.69
C ALA A 230 10.35 -13.47 13.53
N LEU A 231 9.45 -13.98 14.36
CA LEU A 231 9.65 -15.21 15.14
C LEU A 231 9.63 -16.47 14.26
N GLU A 232 8.78 -16.51 13.24
CA GLU A 232 8.66 -17.60 12.28
C GLU A 232 9.97 -17.77 11.49
N VAL A 233 10.52 -16.66 10.98
CA VAL A 233 11.76 -16.67 10.19
C VAL A 233 13.03 -16.61 11.05
N ALA A 234 12.88 -16.66 12.38
CA ALA A 234 13.97 -16.61 13.34
C ALA A 234 14.90 -15.38 13.18
N VAL A 235 14.35 -14.24 12.76
CA VAL A 235 15.05 -12.95 12.79
C VAL A 235 15.22 -12.51 14.22
N ILE A 236 14.20 -12.73 15.08
CA ILE A 236 14.25 -12.51 16.52
C ILE A 236 14.09 -13.83 17.28
N GLY A 237 14.57 -13.86 18.52
CA GLY A 237 14.56 -15.00 19.41
C GLY A 237 14.02 -14.70 20.81
N GLU A 238 14.18 -15.64 21.75
CA GLU A 238 13.70 -15.47 23.14
C GLU A 238 14.45 -14.36 23.88
N ASP A 239 15.74 -14.15 23.56
CA ASP A 239 16.52 -13.07 24.16
C ASP A 239 15.96 -11.70 23.78
N ASP A 240 15.54 -11.52 22.53
CA ASP A 240 14.88 -10.27 22.07
C ASP A 240 13.53 -10.07 22.75
N LEU A 241 12.76 -11.16 22.94
CA LEU A 241 11.45 -11.09 23.63
C LEU A 241 11.58 -10.72 25.10
N ALA A 242 12.76 -10.90 25.71
CA ALA A 242 13.04 -10.42 27.06
C ALA A 242 12.94 -8.87 27.18
N GLU A 243 13.15 -8.15 26.08
CA GLU A 243 13.07 -6.70 25.99
C GLU A 243 11.68 -6.20 25.56
N PHE A 244 10.71 -7.11 25.30
CA PHE A 244 9.36 -6.70 24.90
C PHE A 244 8.69 -5.84 25.99
N PRO A 245 8.04 -4.71 25.63
CA PRO A 245 7.58 -3.70 26.58
C PRO A 245 6.58 -4.23 27.62
N GLU A 246 6.82 -3.90 28.89
CA GLU A 246 5.98 -4.36 30.03
C GLU A 246 4.53 -3.85 29.95
N ASN A 247 4.32 -2.62 29.47
CA ASN A 247 2.97 -2.08 29.26
C ASN A 247 2.20 -2.85 28.18
N CYS A 248 2.90 -3.36 27.16
CA CYS A 248 2.28 -4.21 26.15
C CYS A 248 2.01 -5.62 26.69
N MET A 249 2.92 -6.18 27.50
CA MET A 249 2.68 -7.43 28.22
C MET A 249 1.40 -7.37 29.03
N ALA A 250 1.24 -6.29 29.82
CA ALA A 250 0.06 -6.07 30.64
C ALA A 250 -1.21 -5.88 29.81
N LEU A 251 -1.17 -5.01 28.78
CA LEU A 251 -2.34 -4.68 27.95
C LEU A 251 -2.86 -5.89 27.17
N PHE A 252 -1.95 -6.75 26.66
CA PHE A 252 -2.31 -7.92 25.87
C PHE A 252 -2.41 -9.22 26.68
N ASP A 253 -2.33 -9.14 28.01
CA ASP A 253 -2.38 -10.29 28.91
C ASP A 253 -1.37 -11.39 28.56
N ILE A 254 -0.12 -10.99 28.34
CA ILE A 254 1.00 -11.89 28.06
C ILE A 254 1.76 -12.12 29.36
N THR A 255 1.76 -13.37 29.84
CA THR A 255 2.32 -13.71 31.17
C THR A 255 3.73 -14.29 31.13
N GLY A 256 4.20 -14.71 29.96
CA GLY A 256 5.53 -15.27 29.74
C GLY A 256 6.28 -14.58 28.62
N ARG A 257 7.57 -14.87 28.47
CA ARG A 257 8.46 -14.29 27.44
C ARG A 257 9.04 -15.34 26.48
N GLY A 258 8.50 -16.55 26.48
CA GLY A 258 8.85 -17.58 25.51
C GLY A 258 8.07 -17.43 24.20
N LYS A 259 8.59 -17.99 23.11
CA LYS A 259 7.92 -17.96 21.78
C LYS A 259 6.45 -18.40 21.83
N LYS A 260 6.12 -19.35 22.70
CA LYS A 260 4.74 -19.87 22.85
C LYS A 260 3.78 -18.79 23.39
N ASP A 261 4.26 -17.90 24.24
CA ASP A 261 3.45 -16.85 24.86
C ASP A 261 3.04 -15.79 23.82
N PHE A 262 3.83 -15.65 22.74
CA PHE A 262 3.60 -14.74 21.63
C PHE A 262 2.90 -15.42 20.42
N ALA A 263 2.61 -16.70 20.47
CA ALA A 263 2.00 -17.42 19.34
C ALA A 263 0.69 -16.80 18.85
N GLU A 264 -0.09 -16.18 19.75
CA GLU A 264 -1.37 -15.52 19.45
C GLU A 264 -1.31 -13.99 19.56
N ILE A 265 -0.12 -13.40 19.56
CA ILE A 265 0.05 -11.95 19.80
C ILE A 265 -0.82 -11.10 18.84
N ASN A 266 -0.82 -11.42 17.56
CA ASN A 266 -1.61 -10.67 16.58
C ASN A 266 -3.12 -10.70 16.91
N ARG A 267 -3.67 -11.84 17.29
CA ARG A 267 -5.07 -11.95 17.70
C ARG A 267 -5.37 -11.09 18.91
N ARG A 268 -4.49 -11.08 19.92
CA ARG A 268 -4.66 -10.29 21.15
C ARG A 268 -4.56 -8.78 20.85
N VAL A 269 -3.60 -8.38 20.04
CA VAL A 269 -3.45 -6.99 19.57
C VAL A 269 -4.72 -6.50 18.90
N LEU A 270 -5.24 -7.26 17.92
CA LEU A 270 -6.45 -6.89 17.21
C LEU A 270 -7.68 -6.80 18.15
N ASP A 271 -7.85 -7.80 19.03
CA ASP A 271 -9.00 -7.86 19.93
C ASP A 271 -9.03 -6.70 20.93
N VAL A 272 -7.87 -6.32 21.45
CA VAL A 272 -7.74 -5.23 22.43
C VAL A 272 -7.81 -3.87 21.75
N LEU A 273 -6.98 -3.64 20.74
CA LEU A 273 -6.85 -2.30 20.14
C LEU A 273 -8.10 -1.88 19.35
N ILE A 274 -8.76 -2.80 18.64
CA ILE A 274 -10.03 -2.46 17.96
C ILE A 274 -11.11 -2.03 18.97
N LYS A 275 -11.23 -2.74 20.10
CA LYS A 275 -12.19 -2.37 21.16
C LYS A 275 -11.84 -1.02 21.77
N ASP A 276 -10.56 -0.78 22.03
CA ASP A 276 -10.08 0.50 22.56
C ASP A 276 -10.42 1.66 21.62
N ILE A 277 -10.03 1.54 20.34
CA ILE A 277 -10.30 2.57 19.32
C ILE A 277 -11.79 2.86 19.22
N VAL A 278 -12.63 1.82 19.11
CA VAL A 278 -14.09 2.00 19.00
C VAL A 278 -14.63 2.70 20.24
N THR A 279 -14.20 2.28 21.45
CA THR A 279 -14.66 2.88 22.71
C THR A 279 -14.28 4.36 22.81
N MET A 280 -13.05 4.70 22.44
CA MET A 280 -12.54 6.07 22.54
C MET A 280 -13.09 7.01 21.45
N SER A 281 -13.54 6.44 20.33
CA SER A 281 -13.99 7.20 19.16
C SER A 281 -15.51 7.31 19.03
N TYR A 282 -16.31 6.58 19.84
CA TYR A 282 -17.76 6.38 19.59
C TYR A 282 -18.55 7.70 19.53
N ASP A 283 -18.38 8.55 20.53
CA ASP A 283 -19.04 9.87 20.62
C ASP A 283 -18.04 11.04 20.50
N ALA A 284 -16.85 10.80 19.94
CA ALA A 284 -15.79 11.79 19.79
C ALA A 284 -15.67 12.28 18.34
N ASP A 285 -15.14 13.48 18.13
CA ASP A 285 -14.89 14.03 16.79
C ASP A 285 -13.61 13.49 16.13
N ALA A 286 -12.97 12.51 16.76
CA ALA A 286 -11.70 11.94 16.30
C ALA A 286 -11.72 10.41 16.33
N ILE A 287 -10.85 9.78 15.56
CA ILE A 287 -10.47 8.38 15.73
C ILE A 287 -9.27 8.35 16.68
N ALA A 288 -9.39 7.65 17.82
CA ALA A 288 -8.40 7.78 18.89
C ALA A 288 -8.16 6.47 19.65
N PHE A 289 -6.97 6.38 20.23
CA PHE A 289 -6.61 5.42 21.26
C PHE A 289 -6.80 6.02 22.66
N SER A 290 -7.04 5.20 23.66
CA SER A 290 -6.84 5.57 25.06
C SER A 290 -5.37 5.93 25.32
N ALA A 291 -5.08 6.57 26.42
CA ALA A 291 -3.68 6.91 26.78
C ALA A 291 -2.83 5.65 26.97
N GLU A 292 -3.42 4.58 27.53
CA GLU A 292 -2.75 3.32 27.79
C GLU A 292 -2.45 2.58 26.49
N ALA A 293 -3.45 2.42 25.60
CA ALA A 293 -3.27 1.78 24.30
C ALA A 293 -2.27 2.56 23.42
N SER A 294 -2.35 3.89 23.41
CA SER A 294 -1.40 4.75 22.68
C SER A 294 0.04 4.55 23.15
N ALA A 295 0.28 4.53 24.45
CA ALA A 295 1.61 4.29 25.02
C ALA A 295 2.14 2.89 24.68
N CYS A 296 1.25 1.88 24.67
CA CYS A 296 1.61 0.52 24.25
C CYS A 296 1.95 0.46 22.75
N VAL A 297 1.12 1.05 21.86
CA VAL A 297 1.37 1.08 20.42
C VAL A 297 2.70 1.75 20.10
N ALA A 298 3.00 2.90 20.74
CA ALA A 298 4.29 3.59 20.57
C ALA A 298 5.47 2.70 20.99
N ALA A 299 5.41 2.09 22.17
CA ALA A 299 6.46 1.21 22.67
C ALA A 299 6.62 -0.05 21.79
N PHE A 300 5.52 -0.61 21.27
CA PHE A 300 5.57 -1.77 20.38
C PHE A 300 6.18 -1.42 19.02
N LYS A 301 5.82 -0.26 18.44
CA LYS A 301 6.48 0.25 17.22
C LYS A 301 7.97 0.42 17.41
N GLU A 302 8.40 0.97 18.55
CA GLU A 302 9.81 1.14 18.89
C GLU A 302 10.52 -0.22 19.00
N PHE A 303 9.90 -1.19 19.67
CA PHE A 303 10.40 -2.56 19.74
C PHE A 303 10.59 -3.18 18.34
N ASN A 304 9.56 -3.14 17.48
CA ASN A 304 9.64 -3.65 16.12
C ASN A 304 10.72 -2.92 15.31
N MET A 305 10.85 -1.60 15.48
CA MET A 305 11.88 -0.80 14.80
C MET A 305 13.29 -1.29 15.16
N HIS A 306 13.58 -1.55 16.43
CA HIS A 306 14.90 -1.96 16.87
C HIS A 306 15.21 -3.44 16.60
N HIS A 307 14.28 -4.33 16.91
CA HIS A 307 14.52 -5.77 16.87
C HIS A 307 14.21 -6.40 15.51
N ILE A 308 13.30 -5.79 14.71
CA ILE A 308 12.89 -6.31 13.41
C ILE A 308 13.49 -5.48 12.28
N TYR A 309 13.03 -4.23 12.09
CA TYR A 309 13.35 -3.48 10.87
C TYR A 309 14.82 -3.06 10.77
N LYS A 310 15.47 -2.77 11.91
CA LYS A 310 16.91 -2.48 11.98
C LYS A 310 17.78 -3.71 12.29
N ASN A 311 17.21 -4.92 12.23
CA ASN A 311 17.96 -6.13 12.52
C ASN A 311 19.08 -6.34 11.47
N PRO A 312 20.35 -6.57 11.91
CA PRO A 312 21.46 -6.76 10.99
C PRO A 312 21.28 -7.92 10.00
N ARG A 313 20.46 -8.94 10.36
CA ARG A 313 20.16 -10.08 9.47
C ARG A 313 19.34 -9.62 8.25
N LEU A 314 18.39 -8.71 8.42
CA LEU A 314 17.64 -8.13 7.31
C LEU A 314 18.51 -7.20 6.47
N LEU A 315 19.33 -6.39 7.11
CA LEU A 315 20.17 -5.39 6.44
C LEU A 315 21.41 -5.98 5.78
N ARG A 316 21.67 -7.29 5.94
CA ARG A 316 22.85 -7.99 5.42
C ARG A 316 23.10 -7.78 3.93
N ASN A 317 22.04 -7.69 3.13
CA ASN A 317 22.11 -7.55 1.69
C ASN A 317 21.92 -6.10 1.19
N ARG A 318 21.87 -5.10 2.09
CA ARG A 318 21.57 -3.70 1.76
C ARG A 318 22.40 -3.15 0.58
N GLU A 319 23.73 -3.34 0.65
CA GLU A 319 24.63 -2.84 -0.40
C GLU A 319 24.43 -3.54 -1.75
N LYS A 320 24.08 -4.82 -1.73
CA LYS A 320 23.79 -5.56 -2.97
C LYS A 320 22.47 -5.07 -3.59
N ILE A 321 21.45 -4.83 -2.76
CA ILE A 321 20.16 -4.33 -3.20
C ILE A 321 20.33 -2.89 -3.73
N ARG A 322 21.10 -2.03 -3.05
CA ARG A 322 21.45 -0.69 -3.53
C ARG A 322 22.13 -0.73 -4.91
N PHE A 323 23.07 -1.64 -5.09
CA PHE A 323 23.71 -1.84 -6.39
C PHE A 323 22.69 -2.27 -7.47
N MET A 324 21.77 -3.17 -7.15
CA MET A 324 20.75 -3.63 -8.10
C MET A 324 19.83 -2.49 -8.53
N PHE A 325 19.34 -1.67 -7.56
CA PHE A 325 18.48 -0.51 -7.87
C PHE A 325 19.19 0.49 -8.75
N ARG A 326 20.41 0.89 -8.38
CA ARG A 326 21.20 1.84 -9.18
C ARG A 326 21.42 1.32 -10.60
N HIS A 327 21.89 0.08 -10.73
CA HIS A 327 22.11 -0.53 -12.03
C HIS A 327 20.85 -0.54 -12.91
N LEU A 328 19.70 -0.92 -12.34
CA LEU A 328 18.45 -0.96 -13.10
C LEU A 328 17.95 0.44 -13.42
N PHE A 329 18.10 1.41 -12.52
CA PHE A 329 17.68 2.79 -12.76
C PHE A 329 18.50 3.40 -13.91
N ASP A 330 19.83 3.33 -13.82
CA ASP A 330 20.74 3.87 -14.84
C ASP A 330 20.49 3.19 -16.20
N ARG A 331 20.33 1.85 -16.20
CA ARG A 331 20.06 1.10 -17.42
C ARG A 331 18.71 1.45 -18.04
N THR A 332 17.66 1.55 -17.23
CA THR A 332 16.32 1.91 -17.69
C THR A 332 16.31 3.34 -18.27
N LEU A 333 16.99 4.27 -17.60
CA LEU A 333 17.14 5.64 -18.08
C LEU A 333 17.85 5.68 -19.43
N GLU A 334 18.98 4.98 -19.57
CA GLU A 334 19.70 4.83 -20.84
C GLU A 334 18.83 4.22 -21.94
N ASP A 335 18.06 3.17 -21.63
CA ASP A 335 17.16 2.52 -22.59
C ASP A 335 16.05 3.46 -23.10
N ILE A 336 15.55 4.36 -22.24
CA ILE A 336 14.56 5.38 -22.61
C ILE A 336 15.21 6.49 -23.47
N GLU A 337 16.37 7.02 -23.04
CA GLU A 337 17.06 8.12 -23.72
C GLU A 337 17.58 7.72 -25.11
N GLU A 338 17.95 6.45 -25.29
CA GLU A 338 18.41 5.90 -26.58
C GLU A 338 17.28 5.24 -27.39
N GLU A 339 16.02 5.36 -26.94
CA GLU A 339 14.84 4.80 -27.62
C GLU A 339 14.98 3.31 -27.95
N ARG A 340 15.49 2.51 -26.98
CA ARG A 340 15.65 1.06 -27.14
C ARG A 340 14.33 0.32 -26.93
N GLU A 341 13.47 0.33 -27.96
CA GLU A 341 12.11 -0.23 -27.91
C GLU A 341 12.02 -1.71 -27.48
N ALA A 342 13.10 -2.49 -27.67
CA ALA A 342 13.14 -3.88 -27.23
C ALA A 342 13.45 -4.06 -25.73
N SER A 343 13.56 -2.97 -24.96
CA SER A 343 13.85 -3.02 -23.54
C SER A 343 12.58 -3.26 -22.71
N PRO A 344 12.69 -3.84 -21.50
CA PRO A 344 11.53 -4.13 -20.65
C PRO A 344 10.69 -2.92 -20.27
N VAL A 345 11.25 -1.71 -20.24
CA VAL A 345 10.49 -0.50 -19.89
C VAL A 345 9.48 -0.13 -20.99
N TYR A 346 9.82 -0.39 -22.27
CA TYR A 346 8.88 -0.18 -23.37
C TYR A 346 7.73 -1.20 -23.30
N GLU A 347 8.03 -2.49 -23.21
CA GLU A 347 7.03 -3.54 -23.17
C GLU A 347 6.06 -3.40 -21.97
N ASP A 348 6.59 -3.12 -20.78
CA ASP A 348 5.84 -3.22 -19.52
C ASP A 348 5.32 -1.87 -18.99
N LEU A 349 5.70 -0.72 -19.61
CA LEU A 349 5.22 0.61 -19.22
C LEU A 349 4.89 1.50 -20.42
N ILE A 350 5.86 1.81 -21.28
CA ILE A 350 5.71 2.87 -22.29
C ILE A 350 4.65 2.47 -23.34
N ASP A 351 4.73 1.26 -23.87
CA ASP A 351 3.78 0.73 -24.87
C ASP A 351 2.64 -0.07 -24.24
N ALA A 352 2.59 -0.13 -22.92
CA ALA A 352 1.59 -0.91 -22.21
C ALA A 352 0.19 -0.28 -22.35
N PRO A 353 -0.84 -1.06 -22.74
CA PRO A 353 -2.19 -0.53 -23.00
C PRO A 353 -2.91 -0.03 -21.74
N TRP A 354 -2.38 -0.30 -20.57
CA TRP A 354 -2.92 0.13 -19.28
C TRP A 354 -2.33 1.46 -18.79
N ALA A 355 -1.21 1.91 -19.36
CA ALA A 355 -0.60 3.20 -19.02
C ALA A 355 -1.29 4.34 -19.75
N SER A 356 -1.53 5.45 -19.08
CA SER A 356 -2.14 6.64 -19.67
C SER A 356 -1.24 7.24 -20.74
N PRO A 357 -1.71 7.41 -21.98
CA PRO A 357 -0.92 8.05 -23.02
C PRO A 357 -0.51 9.48 -22.68
N GLY A 358 -1.37 10.20 -21.94
CA GLY A 358 -1.09 11.57 -21.49
C GLY A 358 0.08 11.61 -20.50
N TYR A 359 0.15 10.62 -19.61
CA TYR A 359 1.27 10.46 -18.68
C TYR A 359 2.59 10.15 -19.44
N ILE A 360 2.56 9.14 -20.32
CA ILE A 360 3.76 8.74 -21.07
C ILE A 360 4.33 9.92 -21.89
N ALA A 361 3.45 10.72 -22.51
CA ALA A 361 3.87 11.88 -23.31
C ALA A 361 4.44 13.04 -22.47
N ALA A 362 4.08 13.15 -21.21
CA ALA A 362 4.43 14.28 -20.34
C ALA A 362 5.60 13.99 -19.38
N ALA A 363 5.79 12.72 -19.01
CA ALA A 363 6.77 12.33 -18.00
C ALA A 363 8.22 12.44 -18.51
N ALA A 364 9.11 12.93 -17.65
CA ALA A 364 10.55 12.94 -17.93
C ALA A 364 11.11 11.49 -17.92
N PRO A 365 12.19 11.20 -18.67
CA PRO A 365 12.79 9.86 -18.71
C PRO A 365 13.09 9.27 -17.32
N ALA A 366 13.63 10.07 -16.40
CA ALA A 366 13.92 9.63 -15.02
C ALA A 366 12.65 9.32 -14.22
N GLU A 367 11.53 10.00 -14.50
CA GLU A 367 10.23 9.69 -13.88
C GLU A 367 9.66 8.37 -14.39
N LEU A 368 9.78 8.10 -15.69
CA LEU A 368 9.42 6.81 -16.30
C LEU A 368 10.25 5.67 -15.70
N ALA A 369 11.56 5.87 -15.53
CA ALA A 369 12.45 4.89 -14.90
C ALA A 369 12.06 4.62 -13.45
N ARG A 370 11.76 5.67 -12.66
CA ARG A 370 11.24 5.55 -11.30
C ARG A 370 9.96 4.73 -11.27
N ASP A 371 8.97 5.09 -12.09
CA ASP A 371 7.64 4.48 -12.06
C ASP A 371 7.69 3.03 -12.56
N PHE A 372 8.55 2.72 -13.53
CA PHE A 372 8.82 1.35 -13.97
C PHE A 372 9.39 0.49 -12.85
N ILE A 373 10.43 0.97 -12.15
CA ILE A 373 11.06 0.24 -11.04
C ILE A 373 10.10 0.12 -9.85
N ALA A 374 9.42 1.19 -9.47
CA ALA A 374 8.43 1.17 -8.39
C ALA A 374 7.28 0.20 -8.69
N GLY A 375 6.93 0.05 -9.96
CA GLY A 375 5.92 -0.89 -10.42
C GLY A 375 6.33 -2.37 -10.42
N MET A 376 7.59 -2.72 -10.19
CA MET A 376 8.04 -4.12 -10.19
C MET A 376 7.60 -4.88 -8.93
N THR A 377 7.40 -6.19 -9.08
CA THR A 377 7.42 -7.12 -7.96
C THR A 377 8.86 -7.50 -7.61
N ASP A 378 9.10 -8.05 -6.42
CA ASP A 378 10.45 -8.48 -6.01
C ASP A 378 11.05 -9.49 -7.00
N ARG A 379 10.25 -10.47 -7.43
CA ARG A 379 10.68 -11.48 -8.41
C ARG A 379 10.94 -10.90 -9.80
N TYR A 380 10.11 -9.95 -10.23
CA TYR A 380 10.30 -9.29 -11.53
C TYR A 380 11.57 -8.45 -11.51
N PHE A 381 11.80 -7.68 -10.45
CA PHE A 381 13.00 -6.88 -10.25
C PHE A 381 14.28 -7.73 -10.32
N GLU A 382 14.31 -8.87 -9.59
CA GLU A 382 15.44 -9.79 -9.66
C GLU A 382 15.65 -10.38 -11.05
N ARG A 383 14.57 -10.72 -11.76
CA ARG A 383 14.62 -11.27 -13.10
C ARG A 383 15.23 -10.28 -14.08
N VAL A 384 14.73 -9.03 -14.10
CA VAL A 384 15.25 -7.97 -14.99
C VAL A 384 16.71 -7.67 -14.68
N PHE A 385 17.06 -7.58 -13.39
CA PHE A 385 18.45 -7.40 -13.00
C PHE A 385 19.36 -8.55 -13.50
N ARG A 386 18.96 -9.80 -13.33
CA ARG A 386 19.74 -10.95 -13.82
C ARG A 386 19.89 -10.92 -15.34
N GLN A 387 18.85 -10.58 -16.06
CA GLN A 387 18.90 -10.46 -17.53
C GLN A 387 19.82 -9.34 -18.00
N SER A 388 19.90 -8.22 -17.24
CA SER A 388 20.77 -7.10 -17.60
C SER A 388 22.26 -7.35 -17.35
N VAL A 389 22.62 -8.26 -16.42
CA VAL A 389 24.02 -8.48 -16.03
C VAL A 389 24.59 -9.85 -16.44
N LEU A 390 23.72 -10.84 -16.72
CA LEU A 390 24.16 -12.17 -17.09
C LEU A 390 23.91 -12.45 -18.56
N PRO A 391 24.88 -13.03 -19.29
CA PRO A 391 24.66 -13.41 -20.66
C PRO A 391 23.60 -14.50 -20.77
N GLU A 392 22.80 -14.43 -21.82
CA GLU A 392 21.81 -15.45 -22.11
C GLU A 392 22.47 -16.80 -22.43
N ARG A 393 21.91 -17.87 -21.84
CA ARG A 393 22.37 -19.21 -22.12
C ARG A 393 21.69 -19.70 -23.40
N VAL A 394 22.45 -19.86 -24.48
CA VAL A 394 21.99 -20.52 -25.69
C VAL A 394 21.74 -22.01 -25.37
N ARG A 395 20.50 -22.45 -25.41
CA ARG A 395 20.14 -23.87 -25.29
C ARG A 395 20.47 -24.57 -26.60
N SER A 396 21.67 -25.14 -26.73
CA SER A 396 21.94 -26.04 -27.83
C SER A 396 21.24 -27.38 -27.61
N ARG A 397 20.26 -27.71 -28.44
CA ARG A 397 19.76 -29.08 -28.56
C ARG A 397 20.65 -29.82 -29.55
N TYR A 398 21.66 -30.52 -29.04
CA TYR A 398 22.42 -31.44 -29.89
C TYR A 398 21.52 -32.62 -30.25
N ARG A 399 21.15 -32.74 -31.53
CA ARG A 399 20.58 -33.94 -32.12
C ARG A 399 21.68 -34.55 -32.98
N PRO A 400 22.10 -35.83 -32.75
CA PRO A 400 23.04 -36.48 -33.64
C PRO A 400 22.37 -36.56 -35.05
N GLY A 401 22.95 -35.87 -36.05
CA GLY A 401 22.52 -35.91 -37.44
C GLY A 401 21.55 -34.80 -37.91
N GLY A 402 21.26 -33.76 -37.17
CA GLY A 402 20.38 -32.65 -37.57
C GLY A 402 21.06 -31.31 -37.63
N ALA A 403 20.81 -30.51 -38.65
CA ALA A 403 21.21 -29.11 -38.70
C ALA A 403 20.56 -28.29 -37.58
N LEU A 404 21.26 -27.27 -37.08
CA LEU A 404 20.74 -26.27 -36.16
C LEU A 404 19.48 -25.65 -36.76
N GLN A 405 18.32 -25.91 -36.17
CA GLN A 405 17.10 -25.14 -36.44
C GLN A 405 16.96 -24.13 -35.32
N ASP A 406 17.11 -22.87 -35.66
CA ASP A 406 16.61 -21.79 -34.85
C ASP A 406 15.11 -21.97 -34.65
N ASP A 407 14.65 -22.00 -33.40
CA ASP A 407 13.21 -22.08 -33.07
C ASP A 407 12.74 -20.63 -32.79
N PRO A 408 12.05 -19.95 -33.71
CA PRO A 408 11.61 -18.58 -33.58
C PRO A 408 10.26 -18.47 -32.87
N GLY A 409 9.98 -19.26 -31.87
CA GLY A 409 8.65 -19.27 -31.27
C GLY A 409 8.55 -19.92 -29.91
N ARG A 410 8.90 -19.17 -28.86
CA ARG A 410 8.18 -19.24 -27.58
C ARG A 410 8.29 -17.92 -26.82
N PRO A 411 7.11 -17.42 -26.36
CA PRO A 411 7.02 -16.18 -25.60
C PRO A 411 7.72 -16.27 -24.24
#